data_974e3f49c97fb3c06ca854f60636a5a6
#
_entry.id   974e3f49c97fb3c06ca854f60636a5a6
#
_cell.length_a   1.000
_cell.length_b   1.000
_cell.length_c   1.000
_cell.angle_alpha   90.00
_cell.angle_beta   90.00
_cell.angle_gamma   90.00
#
_symmetry.space_group_name_H-M   'P 1'
#
loop_
_entity.id
_entity.type
_entity.pdbx_description
1 polymer ?
#
loop_
_entity_poly.entity_id
_entity_poly.type
_entity_poly.pdbx_seq_one_letter_code
_entity_poly.pdbx_strand_id
1 'polypeptide(L)'
;MSTKSKKADSDSVFLTPGIPMRGRSQPAGELEVKAKNPHFNDISIGRKIRFKRIMIGMSQKKLGSQLGVTFQQIQKYEKGSNRIGAGRLQEIADILNVPISFFYMDLSTKENALYCCDEGIASKEEHILLKSFRELKPQKQKAILCLIVS
;
A
#
# COMPACT_ATOMS: atom_id res chain seq x y z
N MET A 1 9.82 -28.36 78.25
CA MET A 1 10.58 -27.28 78.89
C MET A 1 10.44 -26.07 77.91
N SER A 2 9.54 -25.24 78.30
CA SER A 2 9.76 -23.91 78.89
C SER A 2 10.58 -23.01 77.95
N THR A 3 10.21 -21.84 77.66
CA THR A 3 9.30 -20.80 78.14
C THR A 3 9.35 -19.62 77.19
N LYS A 4 8.17 -18.98 76.94
CA LYS A 4 7.88 -17.56 77.25
C LYS A 4 8.78 -16.54 76.51
N SER A 5 8.31 -15.55 75.90
CA SER A 5 7.22 -14.61 76.18
C SER A 5 7.62 -13.20 75.75
N LYS A 6 6.61 -12.47 75.31
CA LYS A 6 6.38 -11.00 75.50
C LYS A 6 7.03 -10.08 74.48
N LYS A 7 6.17 -9.33 73.73
CA LYS A 7 5.37 -8.11 74.14
C LYS A 7 6.16 -6.90 73.61
N ALA A 8 5.62 -6.09 72.91
CA ALA A 8 4.58 -5.13 72.86
C ALA A 8 5.05 -3.85 72.21
N ASP A 9 4.12 -3.27 71.49
CA ASP A 9 3.78 -1.86 71.41
C ASP A 9 4.81 -0.88 70.88
N SER A 10 4.51 -0.10 69.95
CA SER A 10 3.56 0.99 69.91
C SER A 10 3.69 1.77 68.59
N ASP A 11 2.56 2.06 68.08
CA ASP A 11 2.13 3.34 67.50
C ASP A 11 3.17 4.30 66.91
N SER A 12 3.08 4.48 65.60
CA SER A 12 3.11 5.83 65.07
C SER A 12 2.40 5.86 63.69
N VAL A 13 1.15 6.27 63.78
CA VAL A 13 0.33 6.71 62.71
C VAL A 13 0.93 8.00 62.13
N PHE A 14 1.61 7.94 61.00
CA PHE A 14 1.86 9.13 60.20
C PHE A 14 0.86 9.16 59.07
N LEU A 15 -0.26 9.83 59.30
CA LEU A 15 -1.14 10.35 58.27
C LEU A 15 -0.39 11.38 57.47
N THR A 16 0.02 11.02 56.25
CA THR A 16 0.37 12.01 55.24
C THR A 16 -0.90 12.38 54.47
N PRO A 17 -1.23 13.68 54.36
CA PRO A 17 -2.43 14.13 53.65
C PRO A 17 -2.33 13.79 52.15
N GLY A 18 -3.43 13.26 51.64
CA GLY A 18 -3.58 12.86 50.25
C GLY A 18 -3.23 13.98 49.29
N ILE A 19 -2.30 13.67 48.41
CA ILE A 19 -2.06 14.44 47.21
C ILE A 19 -3.23 14.13 46.26
N PRO A 20 -4.04 15.14 45.85
CA PRO A 20 -5.07 14.90 44.88
C PRO A 20 -4.40 14.42 43.57
N MET A 21 -4.71 13.21 43.16
CA MET A 21 -4.38 12.70 41.81
C MET A 21 -4.95 13.71 40.82
N ARG A 22 -4.07 14.54 40.25
CA ARG A 22 -4.38 15.34 39.06
C ARG A 22 -4.88 14.37 38.01
N GLY A 23 -6.15 14.57 37.62
CA GLY A 23 -6.73 13.89 36.50
C GLY A 23 -5.76 13.92 35.35
N ARG A 24 -5.47 12.75 34.81
CA ARG A 24 -4.82 12.63 33.47
C ARG A 24 -5.69 13.40 32.50
N SER A 25 -5.27 14.62 32.20
CA SER A 25 -5.69 15.30 30.98
C SER A 25 -5.35 14.38 29.84
N GLN A 26 -6.38 13.83 29.22
CA GLN A 26 -6.22 13.14 27.91
C GLN A 26 -5.52 14.12 26.97
N PRO A 27 -4.43 13.73 26.31
CA PRO A 27 -3.88 14.56 25.24
C PRO A 27 -4.95 14.64 24.15
N ALA A 28 -5.42 15.85 23.93
CA ALA A 28 -6.27 16.19 22.80
C ALA A 28 -5.54 15.80 21.50
N GLY A 29 -6.20 15.00 20.67
CA GLY A 29 -5.79 14.77 19.29
C GLY A 29 -4.82 13.61 19.09
N GLU A 30 -5.19 12.40 19.48
CA GLU A 30 -4.79 11.25 18.67
C GLU A 30 -5.40 11.45 17.28
N LEU A 31 -4.59 11.98 16.36
CA LEU A 31 -4.80 11.77 14.95
C LEU A 31 -4.90 10.25 14.78
N GLU A 32 -6.13 9.72 14.71
CA GLU A 32 -6.36 8.37 14.21
C GLU A 32 -5.71 8.32 12.83
N VAL A 33 -4.47 7.86 12.78
CA VAL A 33 -3.84 7.39 11.56
C VAL A 33 -4.66 6.17 11.18
N LYS A 34 -5.79 6.38 10.49
CA LYS A 34 -6.54 5.31 9.84
C LYS A 34 -5.51 4.55 9.03
N ALA A 35 -5.14 3.37 9.52
CA ALA A 35 -4.22 2.49 8.82
C ALA A 35 -4.75 2.38 7.39
N LYS A 36 -4.02 2.98 6.43
CA LYS A 36 -4.35 2.86 5.01
C LYS A 36 -4.56 1.39 4.76
N ASN A 37 -5.71 1.03 4.21
CA ASN A 37 -6.04 -0.37 3.93
C ASN A 37 -4.82 -0.98 3.18
N PRO A 38 -4.07 -1.92 3.77
CA PRO A 38 -2.85 -2.47 3.16
C PRO A 38 -3.13 -3.09 1.81
N HIS A 39 -4.34 -3.60 1.60
CA HIS A 39 -4.82 -4.15 0.35
C HIS A 39 -4.86 -3.11 -0.79
N PHE A 40 -5.15 -1.85 -0.50
CA PHE A 40 -5.16 -0.80 -1.54
C PHE A 40 -3.76 -0.56 -2.12
N ASN A 41 -2.75 -0.49 -1.28
CA ASN A 41 -1.37 -0.33 -1.75
C ASN A 41 -0.89 -1.55 -2.55
N ASP A 42 -1.26 -2.76 -2.12
CA ASP A 42 -0.91 -4.01 -2.81
C ASP A 42 -1.55 -4.06 -4.22
N ILE A 43 -2.81 -3.61 -4.35
CA ILE A 43 -3.49 -3.50 -5.64
C ILE A 43 -2.79 -2.48 -6.55
N SER A 44 -2.45 -1.31 -6.03
CA SER A 44 -1.79 -0.26 -6.80
C SER A 44 -0.41 -0.71 -7.30
N ILE A 45 0.40 -1.33 -6.45
CA ILE A 45 1.69 -1.91 -6.82
C ILE A 45 1.50 -3.01 -7.86
N GLY A 46 0.55 -3.91 -7.66
CA GLY A 46 0.26 -5.00 -8.59
C GLY A 46 -0.14 -4.51 -9.99
N ARG A 47 -0.96 -3.46 -10.06
CA ARG A 47 -1.34 -2.80 -11.34
C ARG A 47 -0.12 -2.23 -12.07
N LYS A 48 0.80 -1.59 -11.35
CA LYS A 48 2.04 -1.04 -11.94
C LYS A 48 2.97 -2.13 -12.44
N ILE A 49 3.09 -3.25 -11.72
CA ILE A 49 3.83 -4.43 -12.18
C ILE A 49 3.23 -4.93 -13.50
N ARG A 50 1.91 -5.15 -13.53
CA ARG A 50 1.20 -5.59 -14.74
C ARG A 50 1.41 -4.63 -15.90
N PHE A 51 1.20 -3.33 -15.67
CA PHE A 51 1.39 -2.30 -16.68
C PHE A 51 2.79 -2.36 -17.28
N LYS A 52 3.83 -2.31 -16.45
CA LYS A 52 5.22 -2.31 -16.94
C LYS A 52 5.56 -3.61 -17.67
N ARG A 53 5.10 -4.76 -17.17
CA ARG A 53 5.30 -6.05 -17.82
C ARG A 53 4.70 -6.08 -19.23
N ILE A 54 3.47 -5.59 -19.39
CA ILE A 54 2.79 -5.52 -20.70
C ILE A 54 3.56 -4.58 -21.64
N MET A 55 4.00 -3.42 -21.14
CA MET A 55 4.74 -2.44 -21.91
C MET A 55 6.02 -3.00 -22.55
N ILE A 56 6.72 -3.90 -21.83
CA ILE A 56 7.93 -4.55 -22.37
C ILE A 56 7.62 -5.86 -23.13
N GLY A 57 6.33 -6.18 -23.34
CA GLY A 57 5.90 -7.39 -24.05
C GLY A 57 6.18 -8.70 -23.31
N MET A 58 6.29 -8.67 -21.98
CA MET A 58 6.62 -9.84 -21.17
C MET A 58 5.35 -10.58 -20.75
N SER A 59 5.31 -11.92 -20.89
CA SER A 59 4.22 -12.75 -20.36
C SER A 59 4.36 -12.97 -18.85
N GLN A 60 3.24 -13.25 -18.14
CA GLN A 60 3.26 -13.63 -16.72
C GLN A 60 4.11 -14.88 -16.47
N LYS A 61 4.08 -15.85 -17.41
CA LYS A 61 4.88 -17.07 -17.33
C LYS A 61 6.38 -16.73 -17.38
N LYS A 62 6.80 -15.82 -18.27
CA LYS A 62 8.21 -15.39 -18.38
C LYS A 62 8.67 -14.67 -17.12
N LEU A 63 7.86 -13.73 -16.60
CA LEU A 63 8.18 -13.04 -15.34
C LEU A 63 8.28 -14.04 -14.17
N GLY A 64 7.34 -14.98 -14.07
CA GLY A 64 7.35 -16.03 -13.06
C GLY A 64 8.61 -16.90 -13.14
N SER A 65 9.00 -17.32 -14.35
CA SER A 65 10.22 -18.09 -14.56
C SER A 65 11.48 -17.35 -14.11
N GLN A 66 11.59 -16.05 -14.38
CA GLN A 66 12.74 -15.25 -13.97
C GLN A 66 12.79 -15.02 -12.45
N LEU A 67 11.63 -14.96 -11.79
CA LEU A 67 11.50 -14.81 -10.34
C LEU A 67 11.54 -16.15 -9.57
N GLY A 68 11.57 -17.28 -10.27
CA GLY A 68 11.49 -18.60 -9.63
C GLY A 68 10.13 -18.89 -8.99
N VAL A 69 9.02 -18.29 -9.51
CA VAL A 69 7.68 -18.49 -9.01
C VAL A 69 6.72 -18.91 -10.13
N THR A 70 5.57 -19.45 -9.76
CA THR A 70 4.54 -19.84 -10.73
C THR A 70 3.84 -18.63 -11.34
N PHE A 71 3.26 -18.79 -12.53
CA PHE A 71 2.47 -17.73 -13.16
C PHE A 71 1.22 -17.36 -12.33
N GLN A 72 0.65 -18.30 -11.59
CA GLN A 72 -0.47 -18.03 -10.67
C GLN A 72 -0.03 -17.08 -9.55
N GLN A 73 1.21 -17.21 -9.08
CA GLN A 73 1.72 -16.29 -8.06
C GLN A 73 1.89 -14.87 -8.64
N ILE A 74 2.37 -14.76 -9.88
CA ILE A 74 2.41 -13.46 -10.58
C ILE A 74 1.00 -12.88 -10.74
N GLN A 75 0.01 -13.69 -11.10
CA GLN A 75 -1.38 -13.24 -11.15
C GLN A 75 -1.87 -12.68 -9.82
N LYS A 76 -1.56 -13.35 -8.72
CA LYS A 76 -1.93 -12.89 -7.37
C LYS A 76 -1.24 -11.57 -7.02
N TYR A 77 0.02 -11.40 -7.40
CA TYR A 77 0.75 -10.15 -7.22
C TYR A 77 0.13 -9.01 -8.03
N GLU A 78 -0.16 -9.24 -9.32
CA GLU A 78 -0.76 -8.23 -10.20
C GLU A 78 -2.18 -7.82 -9.79
N LYS A 79 -2.93 -8.74 -9.16
CA LYS A 79 -4.26 -8.45 -8.59
C LYS A 79 -4.22 -7.80 -7.21
N GLY A 80 -3.06 -7.78 -6.56
CA GLY A 80 -2.93 -7.32 -5.18
C GLY A 80 -3.56 -8.25 -4.14
N SER A 81 -3.90 -9.50 -4.53
CA SER A 81 -4.44 -10.50 -3.60
C SER A 81 -3.39 -11.12 -2.69
N ASN A 82 -2.11 -10.99 -3.05
CA ASN A 82 -0.98 -11.37 -2.20
C ASN A 82 -0.04 -10.19 -2.05
N ARG A 83 0.43 -9.99 -0.83
CA ARG A 83 1.49 -9.01 -0.54
C ARG A 83 2.81 -9.43 -1.18
N ILE A 84 3.56 -8.42 -1.61
CA ILE A 84 4.89 -8.59 -2.17
C ILE A 84 5.88 -8.08 -1.13
N GLY A 85 6.76 -8.96 -0.65
CA GLY A 85 7.85 -8.55 0.25
C GLY A 85 8.84 -7.63 -0.48
N ALA A 86 9.49 -6.73 0.26
CA ALA A 86 10.38 -5.72 -0.30
C ALA A 86 11.50 -6.31 -1.18
N GLY A 87 12.13 -7.41 -0.74
CA GLY A 87 13.15 -8.09 -1.54
C GLY A 87 12.60 -8.62 -2.86
N ARG A 88 11.41 -9.22 -2.84
CA ARG A 88 10.75 -9.71 -4.06
C ARG A 88 10.34 -8.56 -4.99
N LEU A 89 9.92 -7.44 -4.43
CA LEU A 89 9.59 -6.25 -5.21
C LEU A 89 10.83 -5.65 -5.88
N GLN A 90 12.00 -5.70 -5.21
CA GLN A 90 13.27 -5.29 -5.80
C GLN A 90 13.65 -6.18 -6.98
N GLU A 91 13.55 -7.50 -6.85
CA GLU A 91 13.81 -8.44 -7.96
C GLU A 91 12.89 -8.16 -9.16
N ILE A 92 11.60 -7.87 -8.91
CA ILE A 92 10.66 -7.48 -9.95
C ILE A 92 11.08 -6.17 -10.62
N ALA A 93 11.53 -5.18 -9.85
CA ALA A 93 12.01 -3.90 -10.35
C ALA A 93 13.20 -4.10 -11.31
N ASP A 94 14.16 -4.92 -10.90
CA ASP A 94 15.35 -5.23 -11.69
C ASP A 94 14.99 -5.94 -13.01
N ILE A 95 14.11 -6.94 -12.97
CA ILE A 95 13.65 -7.66 -14.16
C ILE A 95 12.87 -6.74 -15.12
N LEU A 96 12.05 -5.83 -14.57
CA LEU A 96 11.27 -4.89 -15.37
C LEU A 96 12.05 -3.63 -15.77
N ASN A 97 13.32 -3.53 -15.35
CA ASN A 97 14.21 -2.39 -15.58
C ASN A 97 13.57 -1.05 -15.20
N VAL A 98 13.14 -0.96 -13.93
CA VAL A 98 12.61 0.26 -13.31
C VAL A 98 13.20 0.43 -11.92
N PRO A 99 13.34 1.67 -11.40
CA PRO A 99 13.68 1.86 -10.00
C PRO A 99 12.52 1.40 -9.10
N ILE A 100 12.81 0.86 -7.92
CA ILE A 100 11.77 0.38 -6.99
C ILE A 100 10.78 1.49 -6.62
N SER A 101 11.21 2.75 -6.59
CA SER A 101 10.36 3.93 -6.35
C SER A 101 9.22 4.06 -7.36
N PHE A 102 9.37 3.53 -8.57
CA PHE A 102 8.32 3.50 -9.58
C PHE A 102 7.01 2.90 -9.05
N PHE A 103 7.09 1.85 -8.24
CA PHE A 103 5.90 1.19 -7.71
C PHE A 103 5.20 2.00 -6.61
N TYR A 104 5.90 2.93 -5.98
CA TYR A 104 5.39 3.77 -4.89
C TYR A 104 4.95 5.17 -5.33
N MET A 105 5.30 5.57 -6.55
CA MET A 105 4.82 6.83 -7.11
C MET A 105 3.28 6.81 -7.13
N ASP A 106 2.64 7.94 -6.82
CA ASP A 106 1.17 8.12 -6.79
C ASP A 106 0.41 7.41 -5.65
N LEU A 107 1.07 6.68 -4.74
CA LEU A 107 0.41 6.13 -3.57
C LEU A 107 -0.01 7.20 -2.55
N SER A 108 0.55 8.40 -2.65
CA SER A 108 0.39 9.47 -1.65
C SER A 108 -0.80 10.39 -1.88
N THR A 109 -1.42 10.41 -3.04
CA THR A 109 -2.49 11.34 -3.38
C THR A 109 -3.84 10.62 -3.43
N LYS A 110 -4.74 11.00 -2.49
CA LYS A 110 -6.14 10.54 -2.46
C LYS A 110 -6.90 10.89 -3.74
N GLU A 111 -6.43 11.87 -4.49
CA GLU A 111 -7.04 12.32 -5.75
C GLU A 111 -6.80 11.36 -6.92
N ASN A 112 -5.72 10.60 -6.91
CA ASN A 112 -5.43 9.62 -7.97
C ASN A 112 -6.22 8.30 -7.83
N ALA A 113 -6.93 8.08 -6.73
CA ALA A 113 -7.80 6.92 -6.58
C ALA A 113 -8.98 6.92 -7.58
N LEU A 114 -9.39 8.10 -8.09
CA LEU A 114 -10.44 8.24 -9.08
C LEU A 114 -9.99 7.92 -10.52
N TYR A 115 -8.67 7.95 -10.79
CA TYR A 115 -8.12 7.55 -12.09
C TYR A 115 -7.72 6.08 -12.18
N CYS A 116 -7.87 5.34 -11.10
CA CYS A 116 -7.79 3.88 -11.12
C CYS A 116 -9.13 3.29 -11.53
N CYS A 117 -9.70 3.75 -12.66
CA CYS A 117 -10.80 3.06 -13.28
C CYS A 117 -10.38 1.61 -13.55
N ASP A 118 -11.26 0.70 -13.22
CA ASP A 118 -11.10 -0.75 -13.15
C ASP A 118 -10.77 -1.42 -14.52
N GLU A 119 -10.67 -0.63 -15.57
CA GLU A 119 -10.24 -1.03 -16.90
C GLU A 119 -8.80 -0.57 -17.14
N GLY A 120 -7.86 -1.20 -16.44
CA GLY A 120 -6.45 -1.02 -16.73
C GLY A 120 -6.16 -1.40 -18.18
N ILE A 121 -5.33 -0.59 -18.87
CA ILE A 121 -4.81 -0.85 -20.20
C ILE A 121 -4.48 -2.35 -20.34
N ALA A 122 -5.24 -3.05 -21.17
CA ALA A 122 -5.16 -4.49 -21.30
C ALA A 122 -4.09 -4.91 -22.32
N SER A 123 -3.74 -4.03 -23.24
CA SER A 123 -2.78 -4.34 -24.29
C SER A 123 -1.79 -3.19 -24.56
N LYS A 124 -0.72 -3.51 -25.28
CA LYS A 124 0.28 -2.53 -25.73
C LYS A 124 -0.32 -1.57 -26.75
N GLU A 125 -1.21 -2.06 -27.58
CA GLU A 125 -1.93 -1.32 -28.60
C GLU A 125 -2.83 -0.25 -27.98
N GLU A 126 -3.56 -0.58 -26.91
CA GLU A 126 -4.36 0.38 -26.12
C GLU A 126 -3.50 1.51 -25.54
N HIS A 127 -2.33 1.16 -25.03
CA HIS A 127 -1.43 2.17 -24.49
C HIS A 127 -0.94 3.13 -25.57
N ILE A 128 -0.53 2.60 -26.74
CA ILE A 128 -0.08 3.41 -27.88
C ILE A 128 -1.23 4.31 -28.35
N LEU A 129 -2.44 3.77 -28.45
CA LEU A 129 -3.63 4.52 -28.86
C LEU A 129 -3.89 5.67 -27.89
N LEU A 130 -3.94 5.42 -26.60
CA LEU A 130 -4.18 6.44 -25.58
C LEU A 130 -3.10 7.51 -25.56
N LYS A 131 -1.83 7.12 -25.70
CA LYS A 131 -0.72 8.05 -25.77
C LYS A 131 -0.84 8.96 -27.00
N SER A 132 -1.02 8.36 -28.17
CA SER A 132 -1.17 9.10 -29.42
C SER A 132 -2.40 10.01 -29.40
N PHE A 133 -3.52 9.55 -28.83
CA PHE A 133 -4.72 10.35 -28.68
C PHE A 133 -4.49 11.59 -27.80
N ARG A 134 -3.74 11.46 -26.69
CA ARG A 134 -3.42 12.58 -25.78
C ARG A 134 -2.51 13.62 -26.42
N GLU A 135 -1.68 13.23 -27.37
CA GLU A 135 -0.75 14.11 -28.11
C GLU A 135 -1.46 14.88 -29.25
N LEU A 136 -2.70 14.49 -29.61
CA LEU A 136 -3.47 15.16 -30.65
C LEU A 136 -4.04 16.50 -30.17
N LYS A 137 -4.19 17.45 -31.13
CA LYS A 137 -4.90 18.71 -30.88
C LYS A 137 -6.37 18.42 -30.50
N PRO A 138 -7.01 19.25 -29.63
CA PRO A 138 -8.37 19.01 -29.14
C PRO A 138 -9.43 18.81 -30.26
N GLN A 139 -9.27 19.49 -31.38
CA GLN A 139 -10.15 19.33 -32.54
C GLN A 139 -10.10 17.91 -33.14
N LYS A 140 -8.88 17.33 -33.23
CA LYS A 140 -8.70 15.97 -33.75
C LYS A 140 -9.19 14.93 -32.75
N GLN A 141 -8.97 15.16 -31.45
CA GLN A 141 -9.50 14.30 -30.39
C GLN A 141 -11.05 14.24 -30.47
N LYS A 142 -11.70 15.39 -30.63
CA LYS A 142 -13.16 15.47 -30.77
C LYS A 142 -13.67 14.74 -32.02
N ALA A 143 -12.98 14.86 -33.14
CA ALA A 143 -13.33 14.14 -34.36
C ALA A 143 -13.23 12.62 -34.19
N ILE A 144 -12.17 12.12 -33.54
CA ILE A 144 -12.00 10.68 -33.26
C ILE A 144 -13.11 10.19 -32.32
N LEU A 145 -13.44 10.94 -31.27
CA LEU A 145 -14.52 10.55 -30.36
C LEU A 145 -15.87 10.48 -31.09
N CYS A 146 -16.15 11.41 -32.01
CA CYS A 146 -17.36 11.35 -32.82
C CYS A 146 -17.42 10.10 -33.70
N LEU A 147 -16.29 9.62 -34.22
CA LEU A 147 -16.24 8.41 -35.03
C LEU A 147 -16.42 7.11 -34.23
N ILE A 148 -16.05 7.11 -32.94
CA ILE A 148 -16.17 5.94 -32.06
C ILE A 148 -17.58 5.81 -31.51
N VAL A 149 -18.29 6.93 -31.30
CA VAL A 149 -19.62 6.97 -30.66
C VAL A 149 -20.76 6.91 -31.73
N SER A 150 -20.44 6.99 -33.03
CA SER A 150 -21.41 6.78 -34.12
C SER A 150 -21.71 5.33 -34.33
#